data_ed844520fb57f9020315c3ebe0dbe40f
#
_entry.id   ed844520fb57f9020315c3ebe0dbe40f
#
_cell.length_a   1.000
_cell.length_b   1.000
_cell.length_c   1.000
_cell.angle_alpha   90.00
_cell.angle_beta   90.00
_cell.angle_gamma   90.00
#
_symmetry.space_group_name_H-M   'P 1'
#
loop_
_entity.id
_entity.type
_entity.pdbx_description
1 polymer ?
#
loop_
_entity_poly.entity_id
_entity_poly.type
_entity_poly.pdbx_seq_one_letter_code
_entity_poly.pdbx_strand_id
1 'polypeptide(L)'
;MEVHAHTHTARKKWTHYLWEFLMLFLAVFCGFLAENFREHSVEKKRAHQFLESMLVDVRTNMKNLDSLMVQNRIIIANHDSLVIWLLQDSTTIDRAAFAKKMGAVWMRNFLVRKETYEQMKSSGSLRYAGNIEFLKKMMDYERITNFAQYRNQEFEKKYYTELFIPALYKSYDLTCQLTLDTSNHSDRFKMEKIANHQDVLSGNDAAVFRHDMGAALTLRLERLRRSLDAFKDAKNACVKMEELITQKIGEKTKE
;
A
#
# COMPACT_ATOMS: atom_id res chain seq x y z
N MET A 1 -74.32 8.14 60.75
CA MET A 1 -73.69 8.72 59.56
C MET A 1 -72.41 9.38 60.01
N GLU A 2 -71.24 8.67 59.77
CA GLU A 2 -69.94 9.25 60.08
C GLU A 2 -69.42 9.89 58.82
N VAL A 3 -69.17 11.22 58.91
CA VAL A 3 -68.55 11.99 57.83
C VAL A 3 -67.05 11.91 58.00
N HIS A 4 -66.40 11.12 57.12
CA HIS A 4 -64.94 11.09 57.05
C HIS A 4 -64.43 12.46 56.57
N ALA A 5 -63.73 13.17 57.45
CA ALA A 5 -63.02 14.40 57.14
C ALA A 5 -61.89 14.09 56.14
N HIS A 6 -61.99 14.64 54.93
CA HIS A 6 -60.88 14.63 53.98
C HIS A 6 -59.75 15.47 54.52
N THR A 7 -58.61 14.83 54.84
CA THR A 7 -57.38 15.49 55.20
C THR A 7 -56.90 16.33 53.99
N HIS A 8 -56.96 17.65 54.11
CA HIS A 8 -56.41 18.57 53.15
C HIS A 8 -54.91 18.33 53.04
N THR A 9 -54.45 17.74 51.89
CA THR A 9 -53.04 17.66 51.55
C THR A 9 -52.41 19.05 51.59
N ALA A 10 -51.45 19.24 52.49
CA ALA A 10 -50.77 20.50 52.66
C ALA A 10 -50.13 20.92 51.31
N ARG A 11 -50.45 22.15 50.85
CA ARG A 11 -49.95 22.74 49.61
C ARG A 11 -48.42 22.72 49.68
N LYS A 12 -47.77 21.82 48.90
CA LYS A 12 -46.29 21.74 48.85
C LYS A 12 -45.72 23.10 48.47
N LYS A 13 -44.77 23.60 49.27
CA LYS A 13 -44.10 24.87 49.01
C LYS A 13 -43.35 24.78 47.70
N TRP A 14 -43.31 25.84 46.90
CA TRP A 14 -42.61 25.91 45.60
C TRP A 14 -41.16 25.43 45.67
N THR A 15 -40.49 25.64 46.77
CA THR A 15 -39.13 25.11 47.05
C THR A 15 -39.05 23.59 46.97
N HIS A 16 -40.12 22.86 47.30
CA HIS A 16 -40.13 21.37 47.21
C HIS A 16 -40.10 20.91 45.75
N TYR A 17 -40.84 21.55 44.86
CA TYR A 17 -40.81 21.24 43.43
C TYR A 17 -39.46 21.60 42.79
N LEU A 18 -38.80 22.68 43.26
CA LEU A 18 -37.46 23.02 42.82
C LEU A 18 -36.44 21.95 43.22
N TRP A 19 -36.54 21.41 44.45
CA TRP A 19 -35.66 20.34 44.89
C TRP A 19 -35.93 19.02 44.15
N GLU A 20 -37.19 18.66 43.91
CA GLU A 20 -37.55 17.51 43.09
C GLU A 20 -36.96 17.62 41.66
N PHE A 21 -37.15 18.79 41.04
CA PHE A 21 -36.56 19.07 39.71
C PHE A 21 -35.04 18.98 39.73
N LEU A 22 -34.37 19.60 40.70
CA LEU A 22 -32.93 19.61 40.82
C LEU A 22 -32.36 18.19 40.99
N MET A 23 -33.01 17.38 41.82
CA MET A 23 -32.57 15.97 42.03
C MET A 23 -32.73 15.14 40.76
N LEU A 24 -33.82 15.33 40.03
CA LEU A 24 -34.09 14.63 38.77
C LEU A 24 -33.09 15.08 37.67
N PHE A 25 -32.84 16.39 37.58
CA PHE A 25 -31.86 16.97 36.71
C PHE A 25 -30.44 16.44 37.00
N LEU A 26 -30.04 16.45 38.28
CA LEU A 26 -28.74 15.92 38.69
C LEU A 26 -28.60 14.43 38.38
N ALA A 27 -29.63 13.62 38.60
CA ALA A 27 -29.58 12.20 38.28
C ALA A 27 -29.34 11.95 36.76
N VAL A 28 -30.07 12.66 35.89
CA VAL A 28 -29.89 12.59 34.43
C VAL A 28 -28.53 13.12 34.01
N PHE A 29 -28.10 14.24 34.57
CA PHE A 29 -26.80 14.85 34.27
C PHE A 29 -25.64 13.98 34.70
N CYS A 30 -25.68 13.38 35.90
CA CYS A 30 -24.67 12.41 36.34
C CYS A 30 -24.64 11.16 35.47
N GLY A 31 -25.81 10.65 35.06
CA GLY A 31 -25.92 9.55 34.13
C GLY A 31 -25.24 9.86 32.78
N PHE A 32 -25.51 11.05 32.23
CA PHE A 32 -24.89 11.52 31.00
C PHE A 32 -23.35 11.65 31.13
N LEU A 33 -22.87 12.24 32.26
CA LEU A 33 -21.43 12.34 32.50
C LEU A 33 -20.77 10.97 32.62
N ALA A 34 -21.37 10.04 33.36
CA ALA A 34 -20.85 8.70 33.53
C ALA A 34 -20.74 7.96 32.18
N GLU A 35 -21.77 8.08 31.33
CA GLU A 35 -21.76 7.50 29.99
C GLU A 35 -20.70 8.13 29.10
N ASN A 36 -20.54 9.44 29.11
CA ASN A 36 -19.50 10.14 28.35
C ASN A 36 -18.08 9.71 28.77
N PHE A 37 -17.82 9.55 30.07
CA PHE A 37 -16.55 9.03 30.56
C PHE A 37 -16.33 7.57 30.14
N ARG A 38 -17.37 6.74 30.21
CA ARG A 38 -17.31 5.34 29.76
C ARG A 38 -16.98 5.27 28.27
N GLU A 39 -17.69 6.02 27.42
CA GLU A 39 -17.48 6.06 25.99
C GLU A 39 -16.04 6.50 25.66
N HIS A 40 -15.55 7.55 26.28
CA HIS A 40 -14.19 8.05 26.11
C HIS A 40 -13.14 6.99 26.46
N SER A 41 -13.35 6.25 27.54
CA SER A 41 -12.46 5.17 27.96
C SER A 41 -12.45 4.00 26.96
N VAL A 42 -13.61 3.61 26.47
CA VAL A 42 -13.77 2.54 25.47
C VAL A 42 -13.09 2.92 24.16
N GLU A 43 -13.29 4.16 23.69
CA GLU A 43 -12.69 4.62 22.44
C GLU A 43 -11.14 4.74 22.54
N LYS A 44 -10.61 5.19 23.67
CA LYS A 44 -9.17 5.19 23.92
C LYS A 44 -8.59 3.76 23.91
N LYS A 45 -9.28 2.80 24.49
CA LYS A 45 -8.86 1.39 24.48
C LYS A 45 -8.88 0.83 23.05
N ARG A 46 -9.95 1.11 22.29
CA ARG A 46 -10.08 0.71 20.89
C ARG A 46 -8.96 1.30 20.02
N ALA A 47 -8.69 2.62 20.17
CA ALA A 47 -7.61 3.26 19.45
C ALA A 47 -6.23 2.63 19.75
N HIS A 48 -5.99 2.20 20.98
CA HIS A 48 -4.77 1.49 21.35
C HIS A 48 -4.65 0.13 20.65
N GLN A 49 -5.71 -0.67 20.64
CA GLN A 49 -5.74 -1.95 19.91
C GLN A 49 -5.50 -1.76 18.40
N PHE A 50 -6.03 -0.69 17.84
CA PHE A 50 -5.75 -0.34 16.45
C PHE A 50 -4.28 0.03 16.22
N LEU A 51 -3.64 0.75 17.16
CA LEU A 51 -2.21 1.06 17.05
C LEU A 51 -1.34 -0.22 17.07
N GLU A 52 -1.68 -1.19 17.90
CA GLU A 52 -1.01 -2.51 17.90
C GLU A 52 -1.17 -3.22 16.55
N SER A 53 -2.38 -3.23 16.00
CA SER A 53 -2.66 -3.83 14.69
C SER A 53 -1.93 -3.07 13.57
N MET A 54 -1.92 -1.74 13.63
CA MET A 54 -1.21 -0.90 12.66
C MET A 54 0.31 -1.13 12.70
N LEU A 55 0.87 -1.42 13.87
CA LEU A 55 2.28 -1.79 13.99
C LEU A 55 2.62 -3.05 13.18
N VAL A 56 1.71 -4.03 13.18
CA VAL A 56 1.86 -5.25 12.36
C VAL A 56 1.79 -4.92 10.86
N ASP A 57 0.86 -4.04 10.45
CA ASP A 57 0.75 -3.60 9.06
C ASP A 57 2.01 -2.87 8.59
N VAL A 58 2.53 -1.94 9.40
CA VAL A 58 3.77 -1.19 9.11
C VAL A 58 4.96 -2.12 8.95
N ARG A 59 5.14 -3.10 9.86
CA ARG A 59 6.21 -4.10 9.79
C ARG A 59 6.09 -4.99 8.55
N THR A 60 4.87 -5.33 8.18
CA THR A 60 4.62 -6.12 6.96
C THR A 60 4.97 -5.32 5.72
N ASN A 61 4.59 -4.03 5.67
CA ASN A 61 4.96 -3.13 4.58
C ASN A 61 6.47 -2.99 4.43
N MET A 62 7.23 -2.89 5.54
CA MET A 62 8.70 -2.87 5.50
C MET A 62 9.29 -4.12 4.87
N LYS A 63 8.84 -5.32 5.29
CA LYS A 63 9.32 -6.59 4.73
C LYS A 63 9.02 -6.71 3.24
N ASN A 64 7.82 -6.28 2.82
CA ASN A 64 7.44 -6.28 1.42
C ASN A 64 8.33 -5.32 0.59
N LEU A 65 8.59 -4.12 1.11
CA LEU A 65 9.46 -3.13 0.46
C LEU A 65 10.90 -3.65 0.33
N ASP A 66 11.45 -4.33 1.35
CA ASP A 66 12.78 -4.93 1.28
C ASP A 66 12.87 -5.98 0.16
N SER A 67 11.89 -6.88 0.08
CA SER A 67 11.82 -7.89 -0.98
C SER A 67 11.72 -7.25 -2.36
N LEU A 68 10.89 -6.22 -2.51
CA LEU A 68 10.71 -5.50 -3.77
C LEU A 68 11.95 -4.72 -4.19
N MET A 69 12.67 -4.11 -3.25
CA MET A 69 13.93 -3.42 -3.56
C MET A 69 15.01 -4.38 -4.05
N VAL A 70 15.11 -5.58 -3.47
CA VAL A 70 16.03 -6.62 -3.96
C VAL A 70 15.64 -7.04 -5.37
N GLN A 71 14.38 -7.36 -5.61
CA GLN A 71 13.88 -7.74 -6.93
C GLN A 71 14.11 -6.65 -7.98
N ASN A 72 13.83 -5.40 -7.63
CA ASN A 72 14.00 -4.25 -8.51
C ASN A 72 15.48 -4.09 -8.93
N ARG A 73 16.43 -4.25 -8.01
CA ARG A 73 17.87 -4.22 -8.34
C ARG A 73 18.28 -5.32 -9.31
N ILE A 74 17.76 -6.53 -9.13
CA ILE A 74 18.01 -7.65 -10.05
C ILE A 74 17.49 -7.34 -11.45
N ILE A 75 16.27 -6.81 -11.56
CA ILE A 75 15.66 -6.42 -12.83
C ILE A 75 16.48 -5.30 -13.49
N ILE A 76 16.91 -4.30 -12.73
CA ILE A 76 17.77 -3.21 -13.23
C ILE A 76 19.06 -3.77 -13.81
N ALA A 77 19.77 -4.62 -13.06
CA ALA A 77 21.03 -5.21 -13.53
C ALA A 77 20.86 -6.04 -14.80
N ASN A 78 19.80 -6.84 -14.88
CA ASN A 78 19.47 -7.62 -16.07
C ASN A 78 19.16 -6.73 -17.27
N HIS A 79 18.41 -5.66 -17.09
CA HIS A 79 18.06 -4.73 -18.16
C HIS A 79 19.25 -3.89 -18.61
N ASP A 80 20.12 -3.44 -17.70
CA ASP A 80 21.38 -2.76 -18.05
C ASP A 80 22.23 -3.67 -18.97
N SER A 81 22.41 -4.94 -18.58
CA SER A 81 23.14 -5.92 -19.37
C SER A 81 22.49 -6.17 -20.76
N LEU A 82 21.17 -6.17 -20.80
CA LEU A 82 20.42 -6.39 -22.04
C LEU A 82 20.49 -5.20 -22.98
N VAL A 83 20.45 -3.97 -22.46
CA VAL A 83 20.65 -2.75 -23.25
C VAL A 83 22.05 -2.74 -23.85
N ILE A 84 23.09 -3.06 -23.05
CA ILE A 84 24.47 -3.17 -23.55
C ILE A 84 24.56 -4.21 -24.68
N TRP A 85 23.92 -5.38 -24.51
CA TRP A 85 23.89 -6.41 -25.54
C TRP A 85 23.21 -5.96 -26.84
N LEU A 86 22.10 -5.19 -26.74
CA LEU A 86 21.42 -4.62 -27.90
C LEU A 86 22.26 -3.56 -28.63
N LEU A 87 23.18 -2.88 -27.93
CA LEU A 87 24.08 -1.88 -28.51
C LEU A 87 25.28 -2.51 -29.24
N GLN A 88 25.53 -3.82 -29.11
CA GLN A 88 26.59 -4.46 -29.83
C GLN A 88 26.33 -4.44 -31.34
N ASP A 89 27.35 -4.10 -32.09
CA ASP A 89 27.26 -4.02 -33.57
C ASP A 89 27.19 -5.42 -34.18
N SER A 90 25.98 -5.86 -34.48
CA SER A 90 25.68 -7.13 -35.13
C SER A 90 24.56 -6.90 -36.14
N THR A 91 24.70 -7.42 -37.31
CA THR A 91 23.70 -7.33 -38.40
C THR A 91 22.49 -8.24 -38.16
N THR A 92 22.57 -9.09 -37.15
CA THR A 92 21.51 -10.07 -36.82
C THR A 92 21.14 -10.04 -35.35
N ILE A 93 19.90 -10.39 -35.04
CA ILE A 93 19.39 -10.63 -33.68
C ILE A 93 18.66 -11.95 -33.61
N ASP A 94 19.10 -12.82 -32.72
CA ASP A 94 18.34 -14.00 -32.30
C ASP A 94 17.35 -13.58 -31.19
N ARG A 95 16.05 -13.55 -31.49
CA ARG A 95 15.00 -13.18 -30.55
C ARG A 95 14.82 -14.20 -29.43
N ALA A 96 15.11 -15.48 -29.67
CA ALA A 96 15.09 -16.50 -28.64
C ALA A 96 16.23 -16.29 -27.63
N ALA A 97 17.44 -15.94 -28.11
CA ALA A 97 18.54 -15.53 -27.24
C ALA A 97 18.23 -14.26 -26.46
N PHE A 98 17.56 -13.25 -27.08
CA PHE A 98 17.07 -12.06 -26.41
C PHE A 98 16.10 -12.42 -25.29
N ALA A 99 15.04 -13.20 -25.57
CA ALA A 99 14.06 -13.61 -24.58
C ALA A 99 14.68 -14.37 -23.39
N LYS A 100 15.67 -15.22 -23.66
CA LYS A 100 16.43 -15.93 -22.62
C LYS A 100 17.26 -14.97 -21.76
N LYS A 101 17.88 -13.96 -22.36
CA LYS A 101 18.67 -12.94 -21.65
C LYS A 101 17.78 -11.97 -20.85
N MET A 102 16.56 -11.70 -21.30
CA MET A 102 15.62 -10.82 -20.64
C MET A 102 15.26 -11.32 -19.22
N GLY A 103 15.26 -12.63 -19.00
CA GLY A 103 15.09 -13.22 -17.67
C GLY A 103 13.78 -12.85 -16.98
N ALA A 104 13.84 -12.62 -15.67
CA ALA A 104 12.69 -12.18 -14.89
C ALA A 104 12.35 -10.71 -15.24
N VAL A 105 11.28 -10.52 -15.97
CA VAL A 105 10.83 -9.20 -16.45
C VAL A 105 9.82 -8.57 -15.49
N TRP A 106 9.09 -9.40 -14.75
CA TRP A 106 7.98 -8.96 -13.95
C TRP A 106 8.43 -8.45 -12.58
N MET A 107 8.07 -7.21 -12.26
CA MET A 107 8.16 -6.69 -10.91
C MET A 107 6.86 -7.00 -10.18
N ARG A 108 6.96 -7.46 -8.93
CA ARG A 108 5.79 -7.64 -8.07
C ARG A 108 5.16 -6.31 -7.75
N ASN A 109 3.84 -6.30 -7.62
CA ASN A 109 3.11 -5.13 -7.19
C ASN A 109 3.34 -4.87 -5.70
N PHE A 110 3.66 -3.64 -5.38
CA PHE A 110 3.61 -3.16 -4.00
C PHE A 110 2.16 -2.89 -3.63
N LEU A 111 1.64 -3.66 -2.69
CA LEU A 111 0.33 -3.46 -2.09
C LEU A 111 0.54 -3.03 -0.65
N VAL A 112 0.19 -1.79 -0.37
CA VAL A 112 0.27 -1.23 0.99
C VAL A 112 -0.81 -1.87 1.84
N ARG A 113 -0.41 -2.47 2.97
CA ARG A 113 -1.35 -2.81 4.04
C ARG A 113 -1.73 -1.54 4.78
N LYS A 114 -2.99 -1.17 4.68
CA LYS A 114 -3.56 0.04 5.28
C LYS A 114 -4.95 -0.17 5.89
N GLU A 115 -5.37 -1.42 5.94
CA GLU A 115 -6.70 -1.80 6.37
C GLU A 115 -6.98 -1.30 7.79
N THR A 116 -6.01 -1.41 8.69
CA THR A 116 -6.13 -0.91 10.07
C THR A 116 -6.27 0.61 10.10
N TYR A 117 -5.46 1.35 9.34
CA TYR A 117 -5.55 2.80 9.25
C TYR A 117 -6.89 3.28 8.71
N GLU A 118 -7.37 2.66 7.63
CA GLU A 118 -8.68 2.98 7.05
C GLU A 118 -9.83 2.67 8.03
N GLN A 119 -9.72 1.60 8.80
CA GLN A 119 -10.69 1.27 9.84
C GLN A 119 -10.68 2.30 10.98
N MET A 120 -9.50 2.75 11.42
CA MET A 120 -9.39 3.83 12.42
C MET A 120 -10.02 5.12 11.93
N LYS A 121 -9.82 5.45 10.66
CA LYS A 121 -10.35 6.65 10.02
C LYS A 121 -11.88 6.59 9.90
N SER A 122 -12.43 5.47 9.42
CA SER A 122 -13.87 5.29 9.22
C SER A 122 -14.66 5.19 10.54
N SER A 123 -14.06 4.60 11.57
CA SER A 123 -14.68 4.49 12.90
C SER A 123 -14.57 5.78 13.75
N GLY A 124 -13.78 6.76 13.31
CA GLY A 124 -13.45 7.95 14.10
C GLY A 124 -12.49 7.71 15.27
N SER A 125 -11.99 6.49 15.44
CA SER A 125 -11.03 6.15 16.52
C SER A 125 -9.68 6.81 16.33
N LEU A 126 -9.38 7.30 15.12
CA LEU A 126 -8.13 8.00 14.81
C LEU A 126 -7.89 9.20 15.72
N ARG A 127 -8.94 9.95 16.10
CA ARG A 127 -8.87 11.12 17.02
C ARG A 127 -8.38 10.78 18.43
N TYR A 128 -8.47 9.51 18.83
CA TYR A 128 -8.04 9.03 20.14
C TYR A 128 -6.66 8.35 20.11
N ALA A 129 -6.07 8.18 18.92
CA ALA A 129 -4.79 7.51 18.74
C ALA A 129 -3.60 8.34 19.24
N GLY A 130 -3.71 9.68 19.20
CA GLY A 130 -2.63 10.56 19.63
C GLY A 130 -2.96 12.04 19.47
N ASN A 131 -1.95 12.89 19.68
CA ASN A 131 -2.07 14.32 19.46
C ASN A 131 -2.06 14.67 17.96
N ILE A 132 -2.30 15.94 17.65
CA ILE A 132 -2.35 16.43 16.26
C ILE A 132 -1.05 16.20 15.48
N GLU A 133 0.09 16.24 16.16
CA GLU A 133 1.39 16.00 15.53
C GLU A 133 1.55 14.53 15.12
N PHE A 134 1.18 13.59 16.00
CA PHE A 134 1.14 12.17 15.69
C PHE A 134 0.22 11.87 14.50
N LEU A 135 -0.97 12.47 14.47
CA LEU A 135 -1.91 12.31 13.37
C LEU A 135 -1.34 12.82 12.04
N LYS A 136 -0.66 13.96 12.05
CA LYS A 136 0.03 14.47 10.84
C LYS A 136 1.08 13.49 10.31
N LYS A 137 1.87 12.88 11.21
CA LYS A 137 2.87 11.88 10.83
C LYS A 137 2.24 10.59 10.27
N MET A 138 1.08 10.18 10.81
CA MET A 138 0.31 9.07 10.23
C MET A 138 -0.18 9.39 8.80
N MET A 139 -0.68 10.60 8.58
CA MET A 139 -1.11 11.03 7.24
C MET A 139 0.07 11.12 6.26
N ASP A 140 1.23 11.59 6.70
CA ASP A 140 2.45 11.61 5.88
C ASP A 140 2.91 10.18 5.52
N TYR A 141 2.88 9.26 6.48
CA TYR A 141 3.15 7.85 6.23
C TYR A 141 2.21 7.28 5.16
N GLU A 142 0.90 7.50 5.29
CA GLU A 142 -0.09 7.05 4.31
C GLU A 142 0.21 7.63 2.92
N ARG A 143 0.45 8.94 2.84
CA ARG A 143 0.75 9.62 1.58
C ARG A 143 1.99 9.05 0.89
N ILE A 144 3.07 8.85 1.63
CA ILE A 144 4.35 8.35 1.09
C ILE A 144 4.21 6.90 0.60
N THR A 145 3.57 6.04 1.39
CA THR A 145 3.39 4.62 1.03
C THR A 145 2.41 4.45 -0.14
N ASN A 146 1.31 5.20 -0.18
CA ASN A 146 0.40 5.22 -1.32
C ASN A 146 1.08 5.73 -2.59
N PHE A 147 1.96 6.73 -2.49
CA PHE A 147 2.72 7.22 -3.63
C PHE A 147 3.69 6.16 -4.18
N ALA A 148 4.36 5.42 -3.31
CA ALA A 148 5.23 4.32 -3.71
C ALA A 148 4.43 3.20 -4.42
N GLN A 149 3.25 2.85 -3.89
CA GLN A 149 2.33 1.91 -4.54
C GLN A 149 1.89 2.38 -5.91
N TYR A 150 1.41 3.62 -6.03
CA TYR A 150 0.97 4.23 -7.28
C TYR A 150 2.08 4.20 -8.33
N ARG A 151 3.30 4.62 -7.96
CA ARG A 151 4.45 4.59 -8.89
C ARG A 151 4.77 3.19 -9.37
N ASN A 152 4.73 2.21 -8.48
CA ASN A 152 5.01 0.83 -8.86
C ASN A 152 3.94 0.28 -9.81
N GLN A 153 2.67 0.46 -9.51
CA GLN A 153 1.58 -0.14 -10.27
C GLN A 153 1.34 0.56 -11.61
N GLU A 154 1.15 1.87 -11.60
CA GLU A 154 0.78 2.61 -12.80
C GLU A 154 1.92 2.71 -13.81
N PHE A 155 3.16 2.90 -13.35
CA PHE A 155 4.28 2.98 -14.29
C PHE A 155 4.63 1.63 -14.89
N GLU A 156 4.56 0.53 -14.15
CA GLU A 156 4.78 -0.81 -14.70
C GLU A 156 3.68 -1.17 -15.71
N LYS A 157 2.41 -0.95 -15.35
CA LYS A 157 1.29 -1.20 -16.26
C LYS A 157 1.44 -0.40 -17.56
N LYS A 158 1.70 0.90 -17.45
CA LYS A 158 1.85 1.79 -18.60
C LYS A 158 3.05 1.39 -19.48
N TYR A 159 4.17 1.01 -18.86
CA TYR A 159 5.33 0.50 -19.60
C TYR A 159 4.96 -0.72 -20.44
N TYR A 160 4.29 -1.70 -19.83
CA TYR A 160 3.90 -2.92 -20.53
C TYR A 160 2.98 -2.63 -21.71
N THR A 161 1.91 -1.87 -21.48
CA THR A 161 0.86 -1.65 -22.48
C THR A 161 1.26 -0.68 -23.59
N GLU A 162 2.04 0.33 -23.27
CA GLU A 162 2.34 1.41 -24.23
C GLU A 162 3.71 1.29 -24.91
N LEU A 163 4.67 0.59 -24.30
CA LEU A 163 6.03 0.54 -24.81
C LEU A 163 6.52 -0.88 -25.12
N PHE A 164 6.50 -1.76 -24.12
CA PHE A 164 7.10 -3.07 -24.27
C PHE A 164 6.33 -3.99 -25.21
N ILE A 165 5.04 -4.14 -25.00
CA ILE A 165 4.20 -4.99 -25.84
C ILE A 165 4.16 -4.49 -27.29
N PRO A 166 3.97 -3.19 -27.60
CA PRO A 166 4.04 -2.71 -28.97
C PRO A 166 5.42 -2.94 -29.63
N ALA A 167 6.53 -2.74 -28.91
CA ALA A 167 7.87 -3.02 -29.43
C ALA A 167 8.07 -4.50 -29.72
N LEU A 168 7.54 -5.38 -28.86
CA LEU A 168 7.58 -6.81 -29.04
C LEU A 168 6.72 -7.25 -30.25
N TYR A 169 5.50 -6.73 -30.38
CA TYR A 169 4.59 -7.13 -31.48
C TYR A 169 5.08 -6.70 -32.85
N LYS A 170 5.70 -5.54 -32.99
CA LYS A 170 6.28 -5.09 -34.27
C LYS A 170 7.29 -6.07 -34.84
N SER A 171 7.95 -6.81 -33.96
CA SER A 171 9.01 -7.75 -34.29
C SER A 171 8.58 -9.20 -34.09
N TYR A 172 7.28 -9.45 -33.86
CA TYR A 172 6.77 -10.77 -33.56
C TYR A 172 6.74 -11.62 -34.83
N ASP A 173 7.43 -12.74 -34.80
CA ASP A 173 7.33 -13.77 -35.84
C ASP A 173 6.19 -14.73 -35.44
N LEU A 174 5.19 -14.87 -36.32
CA LEU A 174 4.07 -15.79 -36.11
C LEU A 174 4.48 -17.26 -35.99
N THR A 175 5.74 -17.59 -36.35
CA THR A 175 6.33 -18.93 -36.19
C THR A 175 6.88 -19.18 -34.80
N CYS A 176 6.91 -18.16 -33.93
CA CYS A 176 7.33 -18.27 -32.54
C CYS A 176 6.16 -18.01 -31.59
N GLN A 177 6.02 -18.84 -30.58
CA GLN A 177 5.03 -18.70 -29.55
C GLN A 177 5.68 -18.25 -28.24
N LEU A 178 5.13 -17.20 -27.63
CA LEU A 178 5.46 -16.82 -26.26
C LEU A 178 4.68 -17.71 -25.31
N THR A 179 5.37 -18.56 -24.57
CA THR A 179 4.75 -19.40 -23.54
C THR A 179 5.19 -18.95 -22.15
N LEU A 180 4.27 -19.04 -21.20
CA LEU A 180 4.58 -18.79 -19.80
C LEU A 180 5.23 -20.03 -19.21
N ASP A 181 6.46 -19.90 -18.71
CA ASP A 181 7.10 -21.00 -17.98
C ASP A 181 6.56 -21.08 -16.56
N THR A 182 5.58 -21.94 -16.37
CA THR A 182 4.96 -22.18 -15.06
C THR A 182 5.71 -23.22 -14.21
N SER A 183 6.76 -23.85 -14.77
CA SER A 183 7.44 -24.99 -14.11
C SER A 183 8.21 -24.62 -12.84
N ASN A 184 8.57 -23.35 -12.64
CA ASN A 184 9.42 -22.90 -11.53
C ASN A 184 8.82 -21.78 -10.68
N HIS A 185 7.50 -21.58 -10.61
CA HIS A 185 6.86 -20.49 -9.87
C HIS A 185 7.43 -19.07 -10.17
N SER A 186 8.23 -18.94 -11.21
CA SER A 186 8.73 -17.69 -11.72
C SER A 186 8.01 -17.41 -13.04
N ASP A 187 7.25 -16.32 -13.07
CA ASP A 187 6.59 -15.82 -14.29
C ASP A 187 7.65 -15.46 -15.36
N ARG A 188 8.20 -16.45 -16.00
CA ARG A 188 9.15 -16.29 -17.08
C ARG A 188 8.45 -16.58 -18.39
N PHE A 189 8.58 -15.68 -19.35
CA PHE A 189 8.21 -15.96 -20.72
C PHE A 189 9.31 -16.77 -21.40
N LYS A 190 8.94 -17.88 -22.01
CA LYS A 190 9.78 -18.61 -22.96
C LYS A 190 9.23 -18.35 -24.35
N MET A 191 10.12 -18.03 -25.28
CA MET A 191 9.81 -18.16 -26.69
C MET A 191 10.10 -19.58 -27.13
N GLU A 192 9.06 -20.32 -27.49
CA GLU A 192 9.18 -21.67 -28.06
C GLU A 192 9.11 -21.58 -29.57
N LYS A 193 10.08 -22.20 -30.24
CA LYS A 193 10.10 -22.31 -31.69
C LYS A 193 9.07 -23.34 -32.15
N ILE A 194 8.22 -22.92 -33.08
CA ILE A 194 7.44 -23.87 -33.89
C ILE A 194 8.40 -24.51 -34.88
N ALA A 195 8.54 -25.84 -34.84
CA ALA A 195 9.48 -26.71 -35.51
C ALA A 195 10.30 -26.09 -36.66
N ASN A 196 11.63 -26.11 -36.51
CA ASN A 196 12.65 -25.81 -37.54
C ASN A 196 12.81 -24.35 -38.03
N HIS A 197 12.18 -23.38 -37.40
CA HIS A 197 12.34 -21.96 -37.77
C HIS A 197 13.44 -21.30 -36.93
N GLN A 198 14.37 -20.61 -37.59
CA GLN A 198 15.34 -19.74 -36.89
C GLN A 198 14.70 -18.38 -36.66
N ASP A 199 14.53 -18.00 -35.39
CA ASP A 199 13.98 -16.71 -34.99
C ASP A 199 15.07 -15.63 -35.02
N VAL A 200 15.68 -15.44 -36.18
CA VAL A 200 16.79 -14.52 -36.40
C VAL A 200 16.34 -13.39 -37.30
N LEU A 201 16.31 -12.17 -36.77
CA LEU A 201 16.16 -10.96 -37.54
C LEU A 201 17.49 -10.55 -38.16
N SER A 202 17.44 -9.98 -39.36
CA SER A 202 18.62 -9.49 -40.06
C SER A 202 18.38 -8.12 -40.72
N GLY A 203 19.43 -7.41 -41.04
CA GLY A 203 19.39 -6.15 -41.76
C GLY A 203 18.52 -5.11 -41.05
N ASN A 204 17.58 -4.51 -41.79
CA ASN A 204 16.72 -3.43 -41.27
C ASN A 204 15.82 -3.89 -40.13
N ASP A 205 15.30 -5.10 -40.17
CA ASP A 205 14.40 -5.63 -39.11
C ASP A 205 15.17 -5.80 -37.78
N ALA A 206 16.42 -6.24 -37.83
CA ALA A 206 17.28 -6.28 -36.66
C ALA A 206 17.56 -4.87 -36.11
N ALA A 207 17.78 -3.89 -36.97
CA ALA A 207 18.02 -2.51 -36.57
C ALA A 207 16.76 -1.89 -35.90
N VAL A 208 15.60 -2.10 -36.48
CA VAL A 208 14.31 -1.62 -35.91
C VAL A 208 14.04 -2.27 -34.54
N PHE A 209 14.24 -3.59 -34.44
CA PHE A 209 14.10 -4.29 -33.16
C PHE A 209 15.01 -3.72 -32.08
N ARG A 210 16.30 -3.53 -32.40
CA ARG A 210 17.28 -2.94 -31.45
C ARG A 210 16.86 -1.57 -30.97
N HIS A 211 16.45 -0.71 -31.91
CA HIS A 211 16.00 0.64 -31.60
C HIS A 211 14.79 0.62 -30.69
N ASP A 212 13.71 -0.04 -31.09
CA ASP A 212 12.44 -0.02 -30.36
C ASP A 212 12.54 -0.69 -28.99
N MET A 213 13.21 -1.86 -28.94
CA MET A 213 13.38 -2.60 -27.69
C MET A 213 14.41 -1.91 -26.78
N GLY A 214 15.49 -1.37 -27.33
CA GLY A 214 16.48 -0.60 -26.58
C GLY A 214 15.87 0.65 -25.96
N ALA A 215 15.05 1.39 -26.70
CA ALA A 215 14.31 2.55 -26.18
C ALA A 215 13.34 2.16 -25.07
N ALA A 216 12.56 1.09 -25.27
CA ALA A 216 11.61 0.59 -24.25
C ALA A 216 12.34 0.18 -22.96
N LEU A 217 13.43 -0.57 -23.07
CA LEU A 217 14.22 -1.01 -21.90
C LEU A 217 14.89 0.17 -21.17
N THR A 218 15.43 1.14 -21.91
CA THR A 218 16.05 2.33 -21.31
C THR A 218 15.04 3.16 -20.51
N LEU A 219 13.85 3.39 -21.08
CA LEU A 219 12.78 4.09 -20.38
C LEU A 219 12.30 3.31 -19.14
N ARG A 220 12.26 1.98 -19.22
CA ARG A 220 11.94 1.16 -18.04
C ARG A 220 12.99 1.26 -16.97
N LEU A 221 14.28 1.22 -17.32
CA LEU A 221 15.37 1.39 -16.36
C LEU A 221 15.26 2.67 -15.56
N GLU A 222 14.96 3.79 -16.21
CA GLU A 222 14.73 5.07 -15.54
C GLU A 222 13.57 4.96 -14.54
N ARG A 223 12.47 4.36 -14.94
CA ARG A 223 11.28 4.18 -14.09
C ARG A 223 11.55 3.25 -12.90
N LEU A 224 12.26 2.15 -13.11
CA LEU A 224 12.66 1.23 -12.05
C LEU A 224 13.57 1.90 -11.01
N ARG A 225 14.53 2.71 -11.45
CA ARG A 225 15.38 3.51 -10.55
C ARG A 225 14.58 4.49 -9.72
N ARG A 226 13.65 5.23 -10.33
CA ARG A 226 12.73 6.14 -9.61
C ARG A 226 11.78 5.40 -8.67
N SER A 227 11.32 4.20 -9.03
CA SER A 227 10.51 3.37 -8.14
C SER A 227 11.32 2.87 -6.94
N LEU A 228 12.60 2.53 -7.15
CA LEU A 228 13.50 2.15 -6.07
C LEU A 228 13.68 3.29 -5.04
N ASP A 229 13.77 4.54 -5.49
CA ASP A 229 13.85 5.69 -4.58
C ASP A 229 12.53 5.88 -3.81
N ALA A 230 11.39 5.76 -4.48
CA ALA A 230 10.10 5.81 -3.80
C ALA A 230 9.92 4.68 -2.77
N PHE A 231 10.46 3.49 -3.02
CA PHE A 231 10.46 2.39 -2.04
C PHE A 231 11.37 2.67 -0.84
N LYS A 232 12.52 3.30 -1.04
CA LYS A 232 13.39 3.74 0.06
C LYS A 232 12.68 4.77 0.94
N ASP A 233 12.02 5.75 0.34
CA ASP A 233 11.26 6.77 1.06
C ASP A 233 10.11 6.15 1.85
N ALA A 234 9.37 5.23 1.23
CA ALA A 234 8.30 4.49 1.89
C ALA A 234 8.82 3.63 3.06
N LYS A 235 9.96 2.96 2.89
CA LYS A 235 10.60 2.20 3.97
C LYS A 235 11.01 3.10 5.13
N ASN A 236 11.63 4.25 4.84
CA ASN A 236 11.99 5.23 5.86
C ASN A 236 10.76 5.77 6.61
N ALA A 237 9.65 5.97 5.90
CA ALA A 237 8.39 6.36 6.52
C ALA A 237 7.84 5.24 7.42
N CYS A 238 7.96 3.96 7.02
CA CYS A 238 7.58 2.82 7.86
C CYS A 238 8.42 2.75 9.14
N VAL A 239 9.75 2.90 9.05
CA VAL A 239 10.65 2.89 10.22
C VAL A 239 10.26 3.98 11.22
N LYS A 240 10.09 5.21 10.75
CA LYS A 240 9.65 6.34 11.61
C LYS A 240 8.28 6.09 12.24
N MET A 241 7.35 5.50 11.50
CA MET A 241 6.03 5.19 12.01
C MET A 241 6.05 4.06 13.04
N GLU A 242 6.87 3.03 12.82
CA GLU A 242 7.10 1.95 13.81
C GLU A 242 7.60 2.49 15.15
N GLU A 243 8.62 3.38 15.11
CA GLU A 243 9.16 4.02 16.31
C GLU A 243 8.11 4.82 17.06
N LEU A 244 7.34 5.66 16.34
CA LEU A 244 6.29 6.48 16.91
C LEU A 244 5.15 5.67 17.54
N ILE A 245 4.70 4.61 16.86
CA ILE A 245 3.65 3.73 17.39
C ILE A 245 4.17 2.98 18.62
N THR A 246 5.38 2.46 18.56
CA THR A 246 5.99 1.72 19.68
C THR A 246 6.15 2.60 20.91
N GLN A 247 6.60 3.85 20.73
CA GLN A 247 6.65 4.83 21.81
C GLN A 247 5.26 5.07 22.40
N LYS A 248 4.24 5.27 21.53
CA LYS A 248 2.88 5.57 21.97
C LYS A 248 2.20 4.43 22.71
N ILE A 249 2.46 3.18 22.30
CA ILE A 249 2.02 1.98 23.01
C ILE A 249 2.71 1.88 24.40
N GLY A 250 4.03 2.16 24.46
CA GLY A 250 4.81 2.06 25.68
C GLY A 250 4.51 3.16 26.73
N GLU A 251 4.07 4.35 26.32
CA GLU A 251 3.65 5.42 27.23
C GLU A 251 2.45 4.98 28.09
N LYS A 252 1.51 4.24 27.51
CA LYS A 252 0.27 3.83 28.18
C LYS A 252 0.42 2.61 29.08
N THR A 253 1.48 1.84 28.94
CA THR A 253 1.76 0.68 29.82
C THR A 253 2.29 1.14 31.20
N LYS A 254 2.61 2.43 31.35
CA LYS A 254 3.13 3.05 32.57
C LYS A 254 2.10 3.87 33.37
N GLU A 255 0.92 4.10 32.82
CA GLU A 255 -0.25 4.69 33.50
C GLU A 255 -1.19 3.59 34.01
#